data_463ed505de707890587e17b831ca3453
#
_entry.id   463ed505de707890587e17b831ca3453
#
_cell.length_a   1.000
_cell.length_b   1.000
_cell.length_c   1.000
_cell.angle_alpha   90.00
_cell.angle_beta   90.00
_cell.angle_gamma   90.00
#
_symmetry.space_group_name_H-M   'P 1'
#
loop_
_entity.id
_entity.type
_entity.pdbx_description
1 polymer ?
#
loop_
_entity_poly.entity_id
_entity_poly.type
_entity_poly.pdbx_seq_one_letter_code
_entity_poly.pdbx_strand_id
1 'polypeptide(L)'
;MRPYVQIEHVTKKFGNDAVLHDIHLTMEKGNVYGICGNNGSGKTVFMKCICGFLPVTDGKIYVGGKQIGTEVDFPESIGVIIETPGFLGNLSGITNLKILAGLKGRITENHIREAMIKSGLDPDLKI
;
A
#
# COMPACT_ATOMS: atom_id res chain seq x y z
N MET A 1 -4.37 22.67 4.67
CA MET A 1 -4.69 21.28 5.00
C MET A 1 -3.47 20.40 4.77
N ARG A 2 -3.11 19.55 5.71
CA ARG A 2 -1.96 18.65 5.54
C ARG A 2 -2.25 17.60 4.48
N PRO A 3 -1.31 17.35 3.55
CA PRO A 3 -1.43 16.20 2.66
C PRO A 3 -1.53 14.90 3.47
N TYR A 4 -2.30 13.94 2.96
CA TYR A 4 -2.39 12.64 3.62
C TYR A 4 -1.11 11.82 3.44
N VAL A 5 -0.53 11.86 2.24
CA VAL A 5 0.78 11.28 1.96
C VAL A 5 1.73 12.40 1.54
N GLN A 6 2.86 12.48 2.21
CA GLN A 6 3.86 13.49 1.93
C GLN A 6 5.22 12.82 1.75
N ILE A 7 5.80 13.01 0.58
CA ILE A 7 7.08 12.42 0.19
C ILE A 7 8.06 13.57 -0.02
N GLU A 8 9.12 13.59 0.78
CA GLU A 8 10.09 14.68 0.79
C GLU A 8 11.48 14.18 0.42
N HIS A 9 11.93 14.56 -0.76
CA HIS A 9 13.30 14.31 -1.24
C HIS A 9 13.74 12.86 -1.07
N VAL A 10 12.87 11.92 -1.45
CA VAL A 10 13.13 10.49 -1.26
C VAL A 10 14.04 9.96 -2.36
N THR A 11 15.11 9.32 -1.93
CA THR A 11 16.03 8.58 -2.77
C THR A 11 16.12 7.15 -2.28
N LYS A 12 16.05 6.18 -3.17
CA LYS A 12 16.24 4.78 -2.85
C LYS A 12 17.30 4.20 -3.78
N LYS A 13 18.37 3.72 -3.18
CA LYS A 13 19.49 3.10 -3.88
C LYS A 13 19.60 1.62 -3.54
N PHE A 14 19.94 0.83 -4.54
CA PHE A 14 20.38 -0.55 -4.37
C PHE A 14 21.83 -0.61 -4.85
N GLY A 15 22.78 -0.71 -3.92
CA GLY A 15 24.19 -0.54 -4.25
C GLY A 15 24.45 0.89 -4.74
N ASN A 16 24.97 1.02 -5.97
CA ASN A 16 25.25 2.32 -6.58
C ASN A 16 24.11 2.82 -7.47
N ASP A 17 23.03 2.04 -7.64
CA ASP A 17 21.94 2.39 -8.54
C ASP A 17 20.81 3.08 -7.78
N ALA A 18 20.53 4.33 -8.12
CA ALA A 18 19.39 5.06 -7.59
C ALA A 18 18.15 4.70 -8.40
N VAL A 19 17.28 3.88 -7.83
CA VAL A 19 16.00 3.50 -8.44
C VAL A 19 14.97 4.61 -8.28
N LEU A 20 14.96 5.27 -7.13
CA LEU A 20 14.20 6.51 -6.89
C LEU A 20 15.21 7.61 -6.62
N HIS A 21 15.05 8.76 -7.27
CA HIS A 21 15.98 9.86 -7.13
C HIS A 21 15.24 11.17 -6.84
N ASP A 22 15.43 11.65 -5.63
CA ASP A 22 14.93 12.94 -5.14
C ASP A 22 13.44 13.14 -5.45
N ILE A 23 12.63 12.17 -5.07
CA ILE A 23 11.19 12.23 -5.29
C ILE A 23 10.56 13.15 -4.26
N HIS A 24 9.83 14.15 -4.73
CA HIS A 24 9.09 15.09 -3.88
C HIS A 24 7.66 15.17 -4.38
N LEU A 25 6.71 14.77 -3.54
CA LEU A 25 5.32 14.58 -3.96
C LEU A 25 4.40 14.66 -2.76
N THR A 26 3.21 15.21 -2.96
CA THR A 26 2.15 15.20 -1.95
C THR A 26 0.88 14.62 -2.54
N MET A 27 0.14 13.88 -1.74
CA MET A 27 -1.16 13.32 -2.12
C MET A 27 -2.20 13.66 -1.08
N GLU A 28 -3.32 14.19 -1.53
CA GLU A 28 -4.41 14.58 -0.66
C GLU A 28 -5.38 13.44 -0.43
N LYS A 29 -6.03 13.44 0.72
CA LYS A 29 -7.06 12.46 1.05
C LYS A 29 -8.27 12.64 0.13
N GLY A 30 -8.87 11.52 -0.26
CA GLY A 30 -10.08 11.52 -1.07
C GLY A 30 -9.86 11.54 -2.57
N ASN A 31 -8.62 11.58 -3.02
CA ASN A 31 -8.27 11.55 -4.44
C ASN A 31 -7.67 10.20 -4.83
N VAL A 32 -7.75 9.89 -6.11
CA VAL A 32 -7.09 8.72 -6.70
C VAL A 32 -5.92 9.22 -7.54
N TYR A 33 -4.74 8.67 -7.31
CA TYR A 33 -3.52 9.04 -8.02
C TYR A 33 -2.99 7.87 -8.83
N GLY A 34 -2.67 8.11 -10.08
CA GLY A 34 -2.07 7.12 -10.95
C GLY A 34 -0.57 7.34 -11.07
N ILE A 35 0.19 6.29 -10.91
CA ILE A 35 1.65 6.32 -11.09
C ILE A 35 1.96 5.58 -12.39
N CYS A 36 2.46 6.30 -13.36
CA CYS A 36 2.74 5.79 -14.69
C CYS A 36 4.24 5.64 -14.92
N GLY A 37 4.61 4.64 -15.69
CA GLY A 37 6.00 4.39 -16.06
C GLY A 37 6.14 3.00 -16.66
N ASN A 38 7.26 2.77 -17.32
CA ASN A 38 7.59 1.46 -17.86
C ASN A 38 7.93 0.46 -16.75
N ASN A 39 7.85 -0.82 -17.05
CA ASN A 39 8.35 -1.85 -16.15
C ASN A 39 9.83 -1.58 -15.84
N GLY A 40 10.20 -1.66 -14.57
CA GLY A 40 11.55 -1.35 -14.13
C GLY A 40 11.82 0.13 -13.86
N SER A 41 10.80 1.00 -13.93
CA SER A 41 10.95 2.44 -13.66
C SER A 41 10.92 2.81 -12.17
N GLY A 42 10.82 1.82 -11.29
CA GLY A 42 10.81 2.05 -9.85
C GLY A 42 9.43 2.16 -9.21
N LYS A 43 8.34 1.92 -9.95
CA LYS A 43 6.98 2.00 -9.41
C LYS A 43 6.77 1.07 -8.21
N THR A 44 7.18 -0.18 -8.35
CA THR A 44 7.07 -1.18 -7.29
C THR A 44 7.90 -0.79 -6.07
N VAL A 45 9.12 -0.31 -6.28
CA VAL A 45 10.00 0.16 -5.21
C VAL A 45 9.38 1.36 -4.48
N PHE A 46 8.82 2.31 -5.22
CA PHE A 46 8.11 3.46 -4.67
C PHE A 46 6.96 3.02 -3.75
N MET A 47 6.11 2.11 -4.25
CA MET A 47 4.98 1.59 -3.47
C MET A 47 5.46 0.88 -2.20
N LYS A 48 6.50 0.07 -2.29
CA LYS A 48 7.08 -0.63 -1.13
C LYS A 48 7.64 0.34 -0.09
N CYS A 49 8.24 1.44 -0.53
CA CYS A 49 8.73 2.47 0.39
C CYS A 49 7.58 3.15 1.14
N ILE A 50 6.49 3.50 0.46
CA ILE A 50 5.31 4.10 1.10
C ILE A 50 4.69 3.15 2.11
N CYS A 51 4.66 1.86 1.81
CA CYS A 51 4.09 0.84 2.70
C CYS A 51 4.98 0.47 3.88
N GLY A 52 6.23 0.94 3.89
CA GLY A 52 7.17 0.58 4.95
C GLY A 52 7.90 -0.74 4.73
N PHE A 53 7.72 -1.38 3.57
CA PHE A 53 8.39 -2.65 3.26
C PHE A 53 9.87 -2.48 2.91
N LEU A 54 10.23 -1.30 2.41
CA LEU A 54 11.61 -0.94 2.11
C LEU A 54 11.94 0.40 2.75
N PRO A 55 13.07 0.49 3.49
CA PRO A 55 13.51 1.78 4.01
C PRO A 55 14.04 2.65 2.86
N VAL A 56 13.85 3.97 2.97
CA VAL A 56 14.44 4.91 2.03
C VAL A 56 15.92 5.11 2.33
N THR A 57 16.72 5.41 1.31
CA THR A 57 18.12 5.74 1.50
C THR A 57 18.26 7.16 2.04
N ASP A 58 17.54 8.10 1.47
CA ASP A 58 17.45 9.49 1.91
C ASP A 58 16.01 9.97 1.81
N GLY A 59 15.69 11.02 2.57
CA GLY A 59 14.38 11.64 2.53
C GLY A 59 13.42 11.08 3.56
N LYS A 60 12.18 11.54 3.49
CA LYS A 60 11.14 11.21 4.49
C LYS A 60 9.82 10.93 3.79
N ILE A 61 9.07 9.98 4.34
CA ILE A 61 7.71 9.67 3.90
C ILE A 61 6.79 9.77 5.11
N TYR A 62 5.72 10.55 4.97
CA TYR A 62 4.67 10.67 5.97
C TYR A 62 3.36 10.13 5.40
N VAL A 63 2.66 9.33 6.17
CA VAL A 63 1.33 8.84 5.85
C VAL A 63 0.42 9.11 7.04
N GLY A 64 -0.66 9.86 6.81
CA GLY A 64 -1.56 10.26 7.89
C GLY A 64 -0.89 11.12 8.95
N GLY A 65 0.15 11.87 8.59
CA GLY A 65 0.90 12.74 9.49
C GLY A 65 2.00 12.05 10.29
N LYS A 66 2.21 10.74 10.09
CA LYS A 66 3.25 9.97 10.79
C LYS A 66 4.36 9.55 9.85
N GLN A 67 5.59 9.73 10.28
CA GLN A 67 6.76 9.37 9.48
C GLN A 67 7.00 7.87 9.48
N ILE A 68 7.02 7.29 8.28
CA ILE A 68 7.27 5.87 8.08
C ILE A 68 8.76 5.58 8.34
N GLY A 69 9.02 4.56 9.13
CA GLY A 69 10.37 4.13 9.48
C GLY A 69 10.95 4.82 10.72
N THR A 70 10.26 5.84 11.24
CA THR A 70 10.71 6.59 12.43
C THR A 70 9.64 6.58 13.51
N GLU A 71 8.46 7.13 13.23
CA GLU A 71 7.34 7.16 14.18
C GLU A 71 6.55 5.85 14.15
N VAL A 72 6.40 5.27 12.96
CA VAL A 72 5.72 3.99 12.75
C VAL A 72 6.50 3.20 11.71
N ASP A 73 6.45 1.87 11.79
CA ASP A 73 7.08 1.01 10.79
C ASP A 73 6.25 0.90 9.53
N PHE A 74 4.93 0.93 9.67
CA PHE A 74 3.97 0.79 8.58
C PHE A 74 2.84 1.81 8.73
N PRO A 75 2.20 2.25 7.62
CA PRO A 75 0.99 3.07 7.70
C PRO A 75 -0.10 2.37 8.51
N GLU A 76 -0.84 3.13 9.33
CA GLU A 76 -1.86 2.57 10.22
C GLU A 76 -3.06 1.97 9.47
N SER A 77 -3.43 2.58 8.35
CA SER A 77 -4.61 2.16 7.60
C SER A 77 -4.27 2.11 6.12
N ILE A 78 -3.85 0.94 5.64
CA ILE A 78 -3.44 0.77 4.26
C ILE A 78 -3.84 -0.61 3.75
N GLY A 79 -4.24 -0.66 2.50
CA GLY A 79 -4.41 -1.89 1.75
C GLY A 79 -3.50 -1.86 0.54
N VAL A 80 -2.77 -2.94 0.29
CA VAL A 80 -1.75 -2.97 -0.76
C VAL A 80 -1.88 -4.23 -1.60
N ILE A 81 -1.83 -4.04 -2.91
CA ILE A 81 -1.63 -5.12 -3.87
C ILE A 81 -0.43 -4.73 -4.73
N ILE A 82 0.66 -5.46 -4.60
CA ILE A 82 1.88 -5.20 -5.37
C ILE A 82 2.10 -6.38 -6.32
N GLU A 83 2.13 -6.06 -7.62
CA GLU A 83 2.31 -7.01 -8.72
C GLU A 83 1.14 -7.97 -8.84
N THR A 84 1.20 -9.12 -8.17
CA THR A 84 0.11 -10.10 -8.15
C THR A 84 -0.49 -10.20 -6.76
N PRO A 85 -1.83 -10.34 -6.63
CA PRO A 85 -2.45 -10.55 -5.32
C PRO A 85 -1.90 -11.82 -4.67
N GLY A 86 -1.53 -11.72 -3.39
CA GLY A 86 -1.03 -12.85 -2.63
C GLY A 86 -2.13 -13.71 -2.02
N PHE A 87 -3.18 -14.00 -2.79
CA PHE A 87 -4.29 -14.83 -2.33
C PHE A 87 -3.93 -16.31 -2.35
N LEU A 88 -4.46 -17.04 -1.36
CA LEU A 88 -4.31 -18.48 -1.29
C LEU A 88 -5.34 -19.14 -2.21
N GLY A 89 -4.87 -19.84 -3.23
CA GLY A 89 -5.74 -20.39 -4.27
C GLY A 89 -6.66 -21.52 -3.82
N ASN A 90 -6.37 -22.16 -2.69
CA ASN A 90 -7.17 -23.24 -2.14
C ASN A 90 -8.27 -22.77 -1.18
N LEU A 91 -8.39 -21.48 -0.96
CA LEU A 91 -9.39 -20.88 -0.08
C LEU A 91 -10.35 -20.01 -0.88
N SER A 92 -11.57 -19.83 -0.36
CA SER A 92 -12.54 -18.91 -0.97
C SER A 92 -12.07 -17.47 -0.90
N GLY A 93 -12.64 -16.60 -1.73
CA GLY A 93 -12.32 -15.18 -1.72
C GLY A 93 -12.60 -14.53 -0.37
N ILE A 94 -13.74 -14.85 0.26
CA ILE A 94 -14.08 -14.28 1.57
C ILE A 94 -13.10 -14.74 2.65
N THR A 95 -12.65 -16.00 2.61
CA THR A 95 -11.66 -16.52 3.58
C THR A 95 -10.31 -15.80 3.41
N ASN A 96 -9.87 -15.58 2.17
CA ASN A 96 -8.66 -14.81 1.90
C ASN A 96 -8.75 -13.40 2.50
N LEU A 97 -9.87 -12.71 2.29
CA LEU A 97 -10.07 -11.37 2.82
C LEU A 97 -10.15 -11.36 4.34
N LYS A 98 -10.73 -12.38 4.96
CA LYS A 98 -10.75 -12.52 6.43
C LYS A 98 -9.35 -12.64 7.00
N ILE A 99 -8.47 -13.41 6.35
CA ILE A 99 -7.08 -13.55 6.78
C ILE A 99 -6.37 -12.20 6.73
N LEU A 100 -6.52 -11.46 5.63
CA LEU A 100 -5.91 -10.14 5.48
C LEU A 100 -6.47 -9.14 6.49
N ALA A 101 -7.78 -9.12 6.70
CA ALA A 101 -8.43 -8.23 7.64
C ALA A 101 -8.03 -8.53 9.09
N GLY A 102 -7.84 -9.82 9.41
CA GLY A 102 -7.44 -10.27 10.75
C GLY A 102 -6.12 -9.71 11.22
N LEU A 103 -5.24 -9.31 10.30
CA LEU A 103 -3.96 -8.71 10.65
C LEU A 103 -4.10 -7.39 11.40
N LYS A 104 -5.20 -6.67 11.19
CA LYS A 104 -5.45 -5.38 11.88
C LYS A 104 -6.51 -5.45 12.96
N GLY A 105 -7.34 -6.47 12.97
CA GLY A 105 -8.38 -6.67 13.97
C GLY A 105 -9.52 -5.65 13.97
N ARG A 106 -9.64 -4.80 12.95
CA ARG A 106 -10.65 -3.73 12.90
C ARG A 106 -11.82 -4.03 11.97
N ILE A 107 -11.69 -5.03 11.12
CA ILE A 107 -12.64 -5.29 10.04
C ILE A 107 -13.45 -6.54 10.39
N THR A 108 -14.77 -6.41 10.35
CA THR A 108 -15.68 -7.51 10.60
C THR A 108 -15.99 -8.29 9.32
N GLU A 109 -16.52 -9.51 9.47
CA GLU A 109 -17.00 -10.28 8.32
C GLU A 109 -18.02 -9.53 7.48
N ASN A 110 -18.92 -8.78 8.12
CA ASN A 110 -19.92 -7.98 7.41
C ASN A 110 -19.28 -6.91 6.54
N HIS A 111 -18.23 -6.25 7.00
CA HIS A 111 -17.49 -5.27 6.20
C HIS A 111 -16.89 -5.92 4.95
N ILE A 112 -16.35 -7.11 5.08
CA ILE A 112 -15.76 -7.86 3.97
C ILE A 112 -16.85 -8.23 2.95
N ARG A 113 -17.97 -8.76 3.41
CA ARG A 113 -19.09 -9.14 2.54
C ARG A 113 -19.63 -7.94 1.78
N GLU A 114 -19.80 -6.80 2.45
CA GLU A 114 -20.26 -5.57 1.82
C GLU A 114 -19.28 -5.08 0.75
N ALA A 115 -17.98 -5.11 1.03
CA ALA A 115 -16.96 -4.71 0.08
C ALA A 115 -16.96 -5.61 -1.17
N MET A 116 -17.10 -6.93 -0.98
CA MET A 116 -17.19 -7.86 -2.10
C MET A 116 -18.43 -7.60 -2.96
N ILE A 117 -19.59 -7.39 -2.33
CA ILE A 117 -20.85 -7.10 -3.05
C ILE A 117 -20.71 -5.80 -3.85
N LYS A 118 -20.17 -4.75 -3.26
CA LYS A 118 -19.94 -3.47 -3.95
C LYS A 118 -19.01 -3.61 -5.15
N SER A 119 -18.08 -4.55 -5.10
CA SER A 119 -17.13 -4.82 -6.18
C SER A 119 -17.68 -5.80 -7.23
N GLY A 120 -18.92 -6.27 -7.08
CA GLY A 120 -19.52 -7.24 -7.99
C GLY A 120 -19.13 -8.68 -7.73
N LEU A 121 -18.55 -8.98 -6.56
CA LEU A 121 -18.16 -10.33 -6.18
C LEU A 121 -19.20 -10.99 -5.30
N ASP A 122 -19.40 -12.30 -5.47
CA ASP A 122 -20.25 -13.10 -4.61
C ASP A 122 -19.46 -13.59 -3.40
N PRO A 123 -19.80 -13.15 -2.15
CA PRO A 123 -19.06 -13.60 -0.96
C PRO A 123 -19.21 -15.09 -0.67
N ASP A 124 -20.23 -15.75 -1.20
CA ASP A 124 -20.49 -17.17 -0.96
C ASP A 124 -19.90 -18.08 -2.03
N LEU A 125 -19.31 -17.50 -3.09
CA LEU A 125 -18.70 -18.26 -4.15
C LEU A 125 -17.41 -18.94 -3.67
N LYS A 126 -17.34 -20.25 -3.89
CA LYS A 126 -16.11 -21.02 -3.67
C LYS A 126 -15.36 -21.16 -4.98
N ILE A 127 -14.12 -20.78 -4.97
CA ILE A 127 -13.26 -20.89 -6.15
C ILE A 127 -12.42 -22.14 -6.05
#